data_c0e067845e1de55b7ce02494d7f7efd0
#
_entry.id   c0e067845e1de55b7ce02494d7f7efd0
#
_cell.length_a   1.000
_cell.length_b   1.000
_cell.length_c   1.000
_cell.angle_alpha   90.00
_cell.angle_beta   90.00
_cell.angle_gamma   90.00
#
_symmetry.space_group_name_H-M   'P 1'
#
loop_
_entity.id
_entity.type
_entity.pdbx_description
1 polymer ?
#
loop_
_entity_poly.entity_id
_entity_poly.type
_entity_poly.pdbx_seq_one_letter_code
_entity_poly.pdbx_strand_id
1 'polypeptide(L)'
;MKSPVLYVSCAVMLSILSAPAVQAQAEAASTEVIETCPMPERPSIPNGLKSSEEEMIAAQRGIKDYIAKGEAVLKCLDDLRAGWGETATEEQLQINLLFYNKMVDEMTSTGELFNSAVRAYKGRNE
;
A
#
# COMPACT_ATOMS: atom_id res chain seq x y z
N MET A 1 21.76 -28.97 67.30
CA MET A 1 21.79 -29.49 65.95
C MET A 1 21.22 -28.42 65.03
N LYS A 2 22.08 -27.75 64.28
CA LYS A 2 21.72 -26.61 63.43
C LYS A 2 21.86 -27.04 61.97
N SER A 3 20.75 -27.07 61.24
CA SER A 3 20.75 -27.32 59.81
C SER A 3 21.03 -26.02 59.05
N PRO A 4 21.93 -26.00 58.08
CA PRO A 4 22.10 -24.83 57.22
C PRO A 4 21.08 -24.84 56.09
N VAL A 5 20.37 -23.73 56.02
CA VAL A 5 19.45 -23.44 54.91
C VAL A 5 20.27 -23.03 53.71
N LEU A 6 20.24 -23.84 52.63
CA LEU A 6 20.81 -23.48 51.33
C LEU A 6 19.89 -22.45 50.64
N TYR A 7 20.41 -21.23 50.48
CA TYR A 7 19.81 -20.24 49.60
C TYR A 7 20.15 -20.56 48.16
N VAL A 8 19.17 -21.06 47.42
CA VAL A 8 19.29 -21.17 45.96
C VAL A 8 18.91 -19.80 45.41
N SER A 9 19.91 -19.04 45.01
CA SER A 9 19.75 -17.80 44.24
C SER A 9 19.33 -18.13 42.83
N CYS A 10 18.07 -17.98 42.52
CA CYS A 10 17.55 -18.07 41.16
C CYS A 10 17.83 -16.77 40.42
N ALA A 11 18.94 -16.71 39.68
CA ALA A 11 19.25 -15.61 38.79
C ALA A 11 18.32 -15.67 37.57
N VAL A 12 17.25 -14.89 37.60
CA VAL A 12 16.38 -14.68 36.43
C VAL A 12 17.14 -13.81 35.44
N MET A 13 17.71 -14.43 34.42
CA MET A 13 18.26 -13.74 33.25
C MET A 13 17.10 -13.14 32.46
N LEU A 14 16.90 -11.83 32.62
CA LEU A 14 15.99 -11.06 31.76
C LEU A 14 16.64 -10.95 30.38
N SER A 15 16.18 -11.78 29.44
CA SER A 15 16.46 -11.63 28.02
C SER A 15 15.72 -10.40 27.50
N ILE A 16 16.43 -9.29 27.37
CA ILE A 16 15.89 -8.06 26.78
C ILE A 16 15.71 -8.31 25.29
N LEU A 17 14.46 -8.40 24.82
CA LEU A 17 14.09 -8.47 23.40
C LEU A 17 14.55 -7.20 22.69
N SER A 18 15.52 -7.35 21.81
CA SER A 18 16.00 -6.28 20.91
C SER A 18 15.05 -6.14 19.71
N ALA A 19 13.81 -5.71 19.93
CA ALA A 19 12.82 -5.60 18.86
C ALA A 19 12.50 -4.18 18.32
N PRO A 20 13.08 -3.04 18.78
CA PRO A 20 12.64 -1.74 18.27
C PRO A 20 13.33 -1.26 16.99
N ALA A 21 14.51 -1.77 16.63
CA ALA A 21 15.29 -1.21 15.52
C ALA A 21 14.72 -1.52 14.12
N VAL A 22 14.21 -2.71 13.90
CA VAL A 22 13.67 -3.15 12.59
C VAL A 22 12.36 -2.43 12.25
N GLN A 23 11.50 -2.21 13.24
CA GLN A 23 10.24 -1.49 13.05
C GLN A 23 10.47 -0.01 12.71
N ALA A 24 11.42 0.65 13.36
CA ALA A 24 11.76 2.04 13.07
C ALA A 24 12.31 2.24 11.64
N GLN A 25 13.07 1.29 11.11
CA GLN A 25 13.57 1.33 9.74
C GLN A 25 12.45 1.16 8.70
N ALA A 26 11.53 0.24 8.93
CA ALA A 26 10.37 0.02 8.05
C ALA A 26 9.42 1.23 8.04
N GLU A 27 9.20 1.88 9.18
CA GLU A 27 8.41 3.12 9.28
C GLU A 27 9.08 4.27 8.53
N ALA A 28 10.40 4.45 8.67
CA ALA A 28 11.15 5.47 7.95
C ALA A 28 11.10 5.25 6.43
N ALA A 29 11.30 4.01 5.95
CA ALA A 29 11.20 3.66 4.54
C ALA A 29 9.79 3.90 3.98
N SER A 30 8.73 3.56 4.74
CA SER A 30 7.35 3.81 4.35
C SER A 30 7.04 5.29 4.24
N THR A 31 7.52 6.10 5.19
CA THR A 31 7.34 7.55 5.19
C THR A 31 8.02 8.18 3.98
N GLU A 32 9.26 7.80 3.67
CA GLU A 32 10.01 8.27 2.51
C GLU A 32 9.25 8.00 1.20
N VAL A 33 8.75 6.77 1.02
CA VAL A 33 8.00 6.38 -0.18
C VAL A 33 6.69 7.15 -0.31
N ILE A 34 5.91 7.30 0.78
CA ILE A 34 4.63 8.02 0.78
C ILE A 34 4.81 9.51 0.47
N GLU A 35 5.83 10.14 1.04
CA GLU A 35 6.11 11.56 0.82
C GLU A 35 6.64 11.84 -0.59
N THR A 36 7.47 10.94 -1.12
CA THR A 36 8.08 11.10 -2.45
C THR A 36 7.13 10.74 -3.58
N CYS A 37 6.37 9.65 -3.42
CA CYS A 37 5.47 9.10 -4.45
C CYS A 37 4.05 8.92 -3.87
N PRO A 38 3.32 10.02 -3.61
CA PRO A 38 2.00 9.95 -2.99
C PRO A 38 1.00 9.23 -3.90
N MET A 39 0.25 8.29 -3.32
CA MET A 39 -0.79 7.56 -4.05
C MET A 39 -2.01 8.45 -4.29
N PRO A 40 -2.61 8.44 -5.49
CA PRO A 40 -3.81 9.19 -5.78
C PRO A 40 -5.03 8.60 -5.06
N GLU A 41 -5.98 9.48 -4.73
CA GLU A 41 -7.26 9.03 -4.17
C GLU A 41 -8.07 8.27 -5.23
N ARG A 42 -8.58 7.09 -4.83
CA ARG A 42 -9.39 6.24 -5.71
C ARG A 42 -10.74 6.87 -5.98
N PRO A 43 -11.17 6.99 -7.25
CA PRO A 43 -12.48 7.53 -7.58
C PRO A 43 -13.60 6.56 -7.17
N SER A 44 -14.76 7.12 -6.86
CA SER A 44 -15.96 6.32 -6.61
C SER A 44 -16.46 5.66 -7.92
N ILE A 45 -16.90 4.41 -7.83
CA ILE A 45 -17.49 3.68 -8.94
C ILE A 45 -19.00 3.90 -8.94
N PRO A 46 -19.61 4.36 -10.05
CA PRO A 46 -21.04 4.61 -10.12
C PRO A 46 -21.83 3.29 -10.11
N ASN A 47 -23.06 3.36 -9.65
CA ASN A 47 -23.98 2.22 -9.76
C ASN A 47 -24.59 2.18 -11.17
N GLY A 48 -24.14 1.27 -12.02
CA GLY A 48 -24.59 1.16 -13.40
C GLY A 48 -26.11 0.97 -13.59
N LEU A 49 -26.80 0.38 -12.61
CA LEU A 49 -28.27 0.20 -12.68
C LEU A 49 -29.05 1.49 -12.38
N LYS A 50 -28.43 2.47 -11.70
CA LYS A 50 -29.11 3.68 -11.21
C LYS A 50 -28.57 4.98 -11.78
N SER A 51 -27.28 4.99 -12.17
CA SER A 51 -26.60 6.21 -12.62
C SER A 51 -27.08 6.67 -13.99
N SER A 52 -27.10 7.97 -14.20
CA SER A 52 -27.37 8.59 -15.50
C SER A 52 -26.19 8.38 -16.47
N GLU A 53 -26.43 8.65 -17.75
CA GLU A 53 -25.36 8.63 -18.76
C GLU A 53 -24.26 9.65 -18.43
N GLU A 54 -24.64 10.85 -18.00
CA GLU A 54 -23.71 11.90 -17.62
C GLU A 54 -22.82 11.49 -16.44
N GLU A 55 -23.39 10.81 -15.42
CA GLU A 55 -22.64 10.27 -14.29
C GLU A 55 -21.68 9.17 -14.72
N MET A 56 -22.08 8.29 -15.64
CA MET A 56 -21.20 7.26 -16.20
C MET A 56 -20.04 7.86 -17.01
N ILE A 57 -20.29 8.90 -17.80
CA ILE A 57 -19.26 9.62 -18.56
C ILE A 57 -18.31 10.35 -17.63
N ALA A 58 -18.83 11.02 -16.58
CA ALA A 58 -17.99 11.69 -15.58
C ALA A 58 -17.10 10.70 -14.84
N ALA A 59 -17.64 9.55 -14.43
CA ALA A 59 -16.87 8.49 -13.80
C ALA A 59 -15.77 7.93 -14.72
N GLN A 60 -16.07 7.72 -16.00
CA GLN A 60 -15.06 7.29 -16.98
C GLN A 60 -13.88 8.26 -17.07
N ARG A 61 -14.15 9.55 -17.08
CA ARG A 61 -13.08 10.58 -17.08
C ARG A 61 -12.26 10.54 -15.81
N GLY A 62 -12.92 10.46 -14.64
CA GLY A 62 -12.23 10.37 -13.35
C GLY A 62 -11.36 9.13 -13.22
N ILE A 63 -11.81 7.99 -13.76
CA ILE A 63 -11.04 6.74 -13.74
C ILE A 63 -9.85 6.82 -14.69
N LYS A 64 -9.99 7.40 -15.88
CA LYS A 64 -8.85 7.62 -16.79
C LYS A 64 -7.79 8.53 -16.14
N ASP A 65 -8.21 9.59 -15.47
CA ASP A 65 -7.31 10.48 -14.74
C ASP A 65 -6.61 9.76 -13.57
N TYR A 66 -7.35 8.95 -12.82
CA TYR A 66 -6.80 8.12 -11.77
C TYR A 66 -5.75 7.12 -12.27
N ILE A 67 -6.03 6.42 -13.38
CA ILE A 67 -5.09 5.50 -14.02
C ILE A 67 -3.80 6.23 -14.44
N ALA A 68 -3.93 7.39 -15.10
CA ALA A 68 -2.78 8.19 -15.52
C ALA A 68 -1.94 8.66 -14.32
N LYS A 69 -2.57 9.06 -13.21
CA LYS A 69 -1.88 9.39 -11.96
C LYS A 69 -1.20 8.15 -11.35
N GLY A 70 -1.86 7.00 -11.39
CA GLY A 70 -1.28 5.74 -10.93
C GLY A 70 -0.03 5.34 -11.72
N GLU A 71 -0.05 5.48 -13.05
CA GLU A 71 1.13 5.25 -13.90
C GLU A 71 2.27 6.20 -13.55
N ALA A 72 1.97 7.46 -13.23
CA ALA A 72 2.97 8.42 -12.76
C ALA A 72 3.56 8.02 -11.41
N VAL A 73 2.77 7.44 -10.50
CA VAL A 73 3.26 6.88 -9.22
C VAL A 73 4.17 5.69 -9.47
N LEU A 74 3.80 4.76 -10.36
CA LEU A 74 4.67 3.63 -10.70
C LEU A 74 6.03 4.10 -11.22
N LYS A 75 6.03 5.09 -12.11
CA LYS A 75 7.27 5.70 -12.60
C LYS A 75 8.05 6.37 -11.47
N CYS A 76 7.40 7.09 -10.58
CA CYS A 76 8.05 7.72 -9.42
C CYS A 76 8.72 6.66 -8.53
N LEU A 77 8.05 5.53 -8.27
CA LEU A 77 8.60 4.43 -7.47
C LEU A 77 9.82 3.78 -8.14
N ASP A 78 9.80 3.63 -9.47
CA ASP A 78 10.95 3.14 -10.24
C ASP A 78 12.12 4.13 -10.18
N ASP A 79 11.86 5.42 -10.34
CA ASP A 79 12.87 6.48 -10.26
C ASP A 79 13.47 6.57 -8.84
N LEU A 80 12.63 6.46 -7.80
CA LEU A 80 13.06 6.45 -6.40
C LEU A 80 13.99 5.27 -6.12
N ARG A 81 13.60 4.07 -6.57
CA ARG A 81 14.41 2.85 -6.45
C ARG A 81 15.76 2.99 -7.18
N ALA A 82 15.73 3.53 -8.38
CA ALA A 82 16.95 3.78 -9.17
C ALA A 82 17.86 4.80 -8.47
N GLY A 83 17.29 5.82 -7.83
CA GLY A 83 18.03 6.82 -7.07
C GLY A 83 18.77 6.28 -5.86
N TRP A 84 18.25 5.26 -5.18
CA TRP A 84 18.94 4.58 -4.08
C TRP A 84 20.15 3.75 -4.57
N GLY A 85 20.06 3.17 -5.78
CA GLY A 85 21.12 2.38 -6.39
C GLY A 85 21.59 1.22 -5.51
N GLU A 86 22.90 1.03 -5.43
CA GLU A 86 23.51 -0.03 -4.63
C GLU A 86 23.45 0.23 -3.11
N THR A 87 23.08 1.43 -2.69
CA THR A 87 22.96 1.80 -1.28
C THR A 87 21.57 1.55 -0.71
N ALA A 88 20.62 1.07 -1.53
CA ALA A 88 19.27 0.72 -1.10
C ALA A 88 19.29 -0.32 0.03
N THR A 89 18.55 -0.04 1.11
CA THR A 89 18.34 -1.05 2.14
C THR A 89 17.30 -2.09 1.70
N GLU A 90 17.31 -3.25 2.33
CA GLU A 90 16.31 -4.30 2.05
C GLU A 90 14.90 -3.79 2.37
N GLU A 91 14.73 -3.04 3.46
CA GLU A 91 13.47 -2.44 3.86
C GLU A 91 12.95 -1.45 2.81
N GLN A 92 13.82 -0.58 2.28
CA GLN A 92 13.46 0.36 1.21
C GLN A 92 12.96 -0.38 -0.04
N LEU A 93 13.68 -1.43 -0.45
CA LEU A 93 13.29 -2.23 -1.62
C LEU A 93 11.97 -2.97 -1.42
N GLN A 94 11.74 -3.54 -0.24
CA GLN A 94 10.50 -4.23 0.09
C GLN A 94 9.30 -3.27 0.14
N ILE A 95 9.44 -2.12 0.78
CA ILE A 95 8.39 -1.11 0.87
C ILE A 95 8.08 -0.52 -0.52
N ASN A 96 9.10 -0.20 -1.32
CA ASN A 96 8.92 0.27 -2.68
C ASN A 96 8.12 -0.74 -3.52
N LEU A 97 8.49 -2.03 -3.48
CA LEU A 97 7.78 -3.09 -4.18
C LEU A 97 6.33 -3.26 -3.69
N LEU A 98 6.10 -3.14 -2.37
CA LEU A 98 4.76 -3.20 -1.79
C LEU A 98 3.86 -2.10 -2.35
N PHE A 99 4.34 -0.85 -2.38
CA PHE A 99 3.59 0.28 -2.92
C PHE A 99 3.37 0.16 -4.43
N TYR A 100 4.38 -0.33 -5.17
CA TYR A 100 4.27 -0.60 -6.59
C TYR A 100 3.13 -1.60 -6.88
N ASN A 101 3.16 -2.76 -6.24
CA ASN A 101 2.14 -3.79 -6.41
C ASN A 101 0.75 -3.29 -5.98
N LYS A 102 0.69 -2.57 -4.85
CA LYS A 102 -0.56 -1.97 -4.38
C LYS A 102 -1.16 -1.02 -5.43
N MET A 103 -0.36 -0.16 -6.06
CA MET A 103 -0.86 0.75 -7.10
C MET A 103 -1.37 0.00 -8.32
N VAL A 104 -0.64 -1.02 -8.78
CA VAL A 104 -1.08 -1.88 -9.90
C VAL A 104 -2.41 -2.56 -9.60
N ASP A 105 -2.55 -3.15 -8.41
CA ASP A 105 -3.77 -3.83 -7.97
C ASP A 105 -4.96 -2.87 -7.87
N GLU A 106 -4.75 -1.67 -7.35
CA GLU A 106 -5.79 -0.66 -7.22
C GLU A 106 -6.25 -0.12 -8.58
N MET A 107 -5.33 0.13 -9.52
CA MET A 107 -5.69 0.53 -10.89
C MET A 107 -6.48 -0.57 -11.59
N THR A 108 -6.02 -1.81 -11.53
CA THR A 108 -6.68 -2.97 -12.13
C THR A 108 -8.07 -3.17 -11.56
N SER A 109 -8.20 -3.22 -10.25
CA SER A 109 -9.49 -3.37 -9.55
C SER A 109 -10.46 -2.23 -9.87
N THR A 110 -9.97 -0.99 -9.95
CA THR A 110 -10.81 0.17 -10.31
C THR A 110 -11.34 0.04 -11.72
N GLY A 111 -10.51 -0.37 -12.68
CA GLY A 111 -10.93 -0.62 -14.07
C GLY A 111 -11.97 -1.74 -14.19
N GLU A 112 -11.77 -2.85 -13.48
CA GLU A 112 -12.69 -3.99 -13.48
C GLU A 112 -14.06 -3.64 -12.88
N LEU A 113 -14.07 -2.91 -11.76
CA LEU A 113 -15.31 -2.44 -11.13
C LEU A 113 -16.08 -1.49 -12.04
N PHE A 114 -15.38 -0.56 -12.72
CA PHE A 114 -16.02 0.33 -13.67
C PHE A 114 -16.56 -0.43 -14.89
N ASN A 115 -15.82 -1.38 -15.45
CA ASN A 115 -16.29 -2.23 -16.52
C ASN A 115 -17.56 -3.02 -16.13
N SER A 116 -17.63 -3.46 -14.88
CA SER A 116 -18.83 -4.10 -14.33
C SER A 116 -20.01 -3.12 -14.28
N ALA A 117 -19.78 -1.88 -13.82
CA ALA A 117 -20.82 -0.84 -13.81
C ALA A 117 -21.30 -0.50 -15.22
N VAL A 118 -20.40 -0.44 -16.21
CA VAL A 118 -20.76 -0.22 -17.64
C VAL A 118 -21.63 -1.35 -18.18
N ARG A 119 -21.31 -2.61 -17.87
CA ARG A 119 -22.15 -3.75 -18.27
C ARG A 119 -23.55 -3.66 -17.66
N ALA A 120 -23.65 -3.34 -16.38
CA ALA A 120 -24.93 -3.14 -15.70
C ALA A 120 -25.71 -1.97 -16.28
N TYR A 121 -25.04 -0.87 -16.64
CA TYR A 121 -25.68 0.28 -17.29
C TYR A 121 -26.27 -0.07 -18.65
N LYS A 122 -25.54 -0.81 -19.48
CA LYS A 122 -26.01 -1.24 -20.81
C LYS A 122 -27.18 -2.23 -20.72
N GLY A 123 -27.08 -3.22 -19.83
CA GLY A 123 -28.10 -4.26 -19.69
C GLY A 123 -29.44 -3.77 -19.17
N ARG A 124 -29.53 -2.62 -18.51
CA ARG A 124 -30.82 -2.07 -18.05
C ARG A 124 -31.68 -1.47 -19.18
N ASN A 125 -31.08 -1.21 -20.33
CA ASN A 125 -31.73 -0.60 -21.49
C ASN A 125 -32.14 -1.65 -22.56
N GLU A 126 -31.90 -2.93 -22.30
CA GLU A 126 -32.33 -4.07 -23.10
C GLU A 126 -33.59 -4.70 -22.53
#